data_706fad26b0ec5af0b4f0ba7483ef5e7b
#
_entry.id   706fad26b0ec5af0b4f0ba7483ef5e7b
#
_cell.length_a   1.000
_cell.length_b   1.000
_cell.length_c   1.000
_cell.angle_alpha   90.00
_cell.angle_beta   90.00
_cell.angle_gamma   90.00
#
_symmetry.space_group_name_H-M   'P 1'
#
loop_
_entity.id
_entity.type
_entity.pdbx_description
1 polymer ?
#
loop_
_entity_poly.entity_id
_entity_poly.type
_entity_poly.pdbx_seq_one_letter_code
_entity_poly.pdbx_strand_id
1 'polypeptide(L)'
;MPYELFIALRHLKSRRRQSLISISAIGIAVTILVISNAFMAGFTEEIYDVTVENLPHVVVTPAEEEEYIHFYNSIIPRIEGIEGVVGTSPALDGEATLQYKEQTLNVLMRGIEPEKEDSVSHISEDMIEGDLYKLIHSKNTIVIGDSLAEELDVKIGDKLSVNFPTANPASYEIVGIFDTGTPADDILTYTSLKTAQAFYDSGDAINVINIRLADYNEDKKVAKEIEALGYEASGWTETNPEILQTITIETTSNNIILALILLIASFGVVSTLNMVVMEKVKEIGVLMAMGAPASVIRRIFILESGILGLIGAVTGCLLGTAIALAIGSYPVPAEFYGIEKIPVIINISDIIITVVVVFFLNLIAGVYPAQRAAGLDPLEAISTH
;
A
#
# COMPACT_ATOMS: atom_id res chain seq x y z
N MET A 1 42.98 16.37 -5.53
CA MET A 1 41.75 16.33 -6.35
C MET A 1 42.14 16.16 -7.80
N PRO A 2 41.49 15.29 -8.55
CA PRO A 2 41.69 15.26 -9.98
C PRO A 2 41.32 16.62 -10.56
N TYR A 3 42.13 17.17 -11.45
CA TYR A 3 41.95 18.52 -11.98
C TYR A 3 40.61 18.70 -12.73
N GLU A 4 40.05 17.62 -13.25
CA GLU A 4 38.76 17.58 -13.92
C GLU A 4 37.63 18.02 -12.96
N LEU A 5 37.66 17.54 -11.71
CA LEU A 5 36.67 17.91 -10.68
C LEU A 5 36.78 19.40 -10.31
N PHE A 6 38.02 19.92 -10.23
CA PHE A 6 38.26 21.32 -9.94
C PHE A 6 37.70 22.22 -11.03
N ILE A 7 37.89 21.86 -12.31
CA ILE A 7 37.37 22.60 -13.46
C ILE A 7 35.84 22.54 -13.47
N ALA A 8 35.21 21.35 -13.27
CA ALA A 8 33.77 21.20 -13.22
C ALA A 8 33.14 22.09 -12.12
N LEU A 9 33.67 22.09 -10.91
CA LEU A 9 33.19 22.95 -9.81
C LEU A 9 33.35 24.45 -10.12
N ARG A 10 34.43 24.83 -10.80
CA ARG A 10 34.68 26.22 -11.19
C ARG A 10 33.70 26.67 -12.28
N HIS A 11 33.36 25.82 -13.23
CA HIS A 11 32.32 26.07 -14.24
C HIS A 11 30.96 26.35 -13.59
N LEU A 12 30.54 25.49 -12.69
CA LEU A 12 29.27 25.64 -11.95
C LEU A 12 29.21 26.97 -11.16
N LYS A 13 30.34 27.33 -10.50
CA LYS A 13 30.41 28.57 -9.72
C LYS A 13 30.43 29.80 -10.61
N SER A 14 31.01 29.74 -11.80
CA SER A 14 31.08 30.84 -12.74
C SER A 14 29.70 31.21 -13.36
N ARG A 15 28.78 30.20 -13.47
CA ARG A 15 27.46 30.37 -14.13
C ARG A 15 26.31 30.04 -13.19
N ARG A 16 26.29 30.74 -12.05
CA ARG A 16 25.33 30.51 -10.96
C ARG A 16 23.87 30.47 -11.41
N ARG A 17 23.44 31.34 -12.33
CA ARG A 17 22.05 31.38 -12.79
C ARG A 17 21.63 30.10 -13.51
N GLN A 18 22.44 29.60 -14.43
CA GLN A 18 22.14 28.39 -15.21
C GLN A 18 22.22 27.14 -14.34
N SER A 19 23.25 27.04 -13.51
CA SER A 19 23.39 25.96 -12.53
C SER A 19 22.22 25.94 -11.56
N LEU A 20 21.76 27.08 -11.06
CA LEU A 20 20.59 27.18 -10.18
C LEU A 20 19.31 26.71 -10.87
N ILE A 21 19.09 27.09 -12.14
CA ILE A 21 17.90 26.62 -12.89
C ILE A 21 17.91 25.08 -13.00
N SER A 22 19.05 24.47 -13.35
CA SER A 22 19.15 23.01 -13.43
C SER A 22 18.98 22.35 -12.07
N ILE A 23 19.63 22.86 -11.03
CA ILE A 23 19.48 22.34 -9.65
C ILE A 23 18.02 22.46 -9.19
N SER A 24 17.35 23.59 -9.47
CA SER A 24 15.96 23.79 -9.11
C SER A 24 15.03 22.83 -9.88
N ALA A 25 15.26 22.60 -11.16
CA ALA A 25 14.45 21.68 -11.96
C ALA A 25 14.57 20.24 -11.44
N ILE A 26 15.80 19.78 -11.17
CA ILE A 26 16.05 18.45 -10.55
C ILE A 26 15.45 18.44 -9.13
N GLY A 27 15.68 19.48 -8.34
CA GLY A 27 15.22 19.59 -6.97
C GLY A 27 13.69 19.51 -6.89
N ILE A 28 12.95 20.20 -7.74
CA ILE A 28 11.48 20.14 -7.82
C ILE A 28 11.03 18.72 -8.20
N ALA A 29 11.64 18.12 -9.21
CA ALA A 29 11.31 16.77 -9.63
C ALA A 29 11.52 15.74 -8.50
N VAL A 30 12.65 15.85 -7.79
CA VAL A 30 12.96 14.97 -6.64
C VAL A 30 12.05 15.29 -5.44
N THR A 31 11.68 16.54 -5.22
CA THR A 31 10.70 16.92 -4.19
C THR A 31 9.38 16.21 -4.42
N ILE A 32 8.86 16.27 -5.65
CA ILE A 32 7.60 15.60 -6.02
C ILE A 32 7.74 14.09 -5.83
N LEU A 33 8.87 13.49 -6.25
CA LEU A 33 9.13 12.06 -6.11
C LEU A 33 9.12 11.64 -4.63
N VAL A 34 9.81 12.36 -3.75
CA VAL A 34 9.86 12.04 -2.31
C VAL A 34 8.49 12.18 -1.67
N ILE A 35 7.73 13.22 -1.99
CA ILE A 35 6.38 13.41 -1.47
C ILE A 35 5.48 12.26 -1.95
N SER A 36 5.49 11.95 -3.25
CA SER A 36 4.66 10.89 -3.83
C SER A 36 4.96 9.51 -3.24
N ASN A 37 6.26 9.17 -3.07
CA ASN A 37 6.64 7.91 -2.44
C ASN A 37 6.24 7.86 -0.95
N ALA A 38 6.39 8.98 -0.22
CA ALA A 38 6.01 9.04 1.19
C ALA A 38 4.49 8.88 1.38
N PHE A 39 3.69 9.48 0.49
CA PHE A 39 2.24 9.25 0.44
C PHE A 39 1.89 7.82 0.09
N MET A 40 2.51 7.27 -0.94
CA MET A 40 2.22 5.91 -1.38
C MET A 40 2.55 4.88 -0.29
N ALA A 41 3.69 5.05 0.39
CA ALA A 41 4.07 4.20 1.51
C ALA A 41 3.07 4.33 2.67
N GLY A 42 2.67 5.55 3.03
CA GLY A 42 1.69 5.80 4.08
C GLY A 42 0.31 5.24 3.76
N PHE A 43 -0.14 5.43 2.52
CA PHE A 43 -1.44 4.92 2.06
C PHE A 43 -1.46 3.39 2.00
N THR A 44 -0.37 2.78 1.57
CA THR A 44 -0.23 1.31 1.55
C THR A 44 -0.28 0.74 2.96
N GLU A 45 0.43 1.34 3.91
CA GLU A 45 0.41 0.93 5.33
C GLU A 45 -1.01 1.08 5.91
N GLU A 46 -1.68 2.20 5.66
CA GLU A 46 -3.06 2.43 6.11
C GLU A 46 -4.04 1.39 5.55
N ILE A 47 -3.90 1.01 4.26
CA ILE A 47 -4.71 -0.07 3.69
C ILE A 47 -4.45 -1.38 4.42
N TYR A 48 -3.19 -1.69 4.76
CA TYR A 48 -2.87 -2.89 5.53
C TYR A 48 -3.47 -2.83 6.94
N ASP A 49 -3.31 -1.72 7.66
CA ASP A 49 -3.79 -1.56 9.03
C ASP A 49 -5.34 -1.61 9.09
N VAL A 50 -6.03 -0.86 8.23
CA VAL A 50 -7.51 -0.82 8.24
C VAL A 50 -8.12 -2.10 7.70
N THR A 51 -7.52 -2.72 6.68
CA THR A 51 -8.16 -3.86 5.99
C THR A 51 -7.62 -5.19 6.49
N VAL A 52 -6.29 -5.36 6.54
CA VAL A 52 -5.69 -6.68 6.85
C VAL A 52 -5.76 -6.99 8.34
N GLU A 53 -5.62 -5.98 9.21
CA GLU A 53 -5.74 -6.19 10.65
C GLU A 53 -7.15 -6.62 11.08
N ASN A 54 -8.19 -6.22 10.35
CA ASN A 54 -9.57 -6.58 10.65
C ASN A 54 -10.04 -7.85 9.90
N LEU A 55 -9.19 -8.41 9.02
CA LEU A 55 -9.47 -9.67 8.33
C LEU A 55 -8.76 -10.85 9.01
N PRO A 56 -9.30 -12.08 8.88
CA PRO A 56 -8.54 -13.28 9.20
C PRO A 56 -7.29 -13.37 8.33
N HIS A 57 -6.13 -13.59 8.98
CA HIS A 57 -4.86 -13.71 8.24
C HIS A 57 -4.72 -15.06 7.53
N VAL A 58 -5.35 -16.10 8.05
CA VAL A 58 -5.49 -17.40 7.39
C VAL A 58 -6.92 -17.88 7.60
N VAL A 59 -7.51 -18.40 6.54
CA VAL A 59 -8.83 -19.02 6.55
C VAL A 59 -8.66 -20.51 6.26
N VAL A 60 -9.18 -21.35 7.14
CA VAL A 60 -9.18 -22.81 6.97
C VAL A 60 -10.57 -23.25 6.60
N THR A 61 -10.67 -24.02 5.54
CA THR A 61 -11.91 -24.61 5.02
C THR A 61 -11.84 -26.13 5.05
N PRO A 62 -12.97 -26.84 4.91
CA PRO A 62 -12.97 -28.30 4.84
C PRO A 62 -12.06 -28.81 3.71
N ALA A 63 -11.60 -30.06 3.84
CA ALA A 63 -10.87 -30.72 2.77
C ALA A 63 -11.74 -30.88 1.51
N GLU A 64 -11.08 -31.02 0.35
CA GLU A 64 -11.72 -31.25 -0.96
C GLU A 64 -12.80 -32.34 -0.85
N GLU A 65 -14.02 -32.09 -1.30
CA GLU A 65 -15.21 -32.95 -1.23
C GLU A 65 -15.97 -32.94 0.13
N GLU A 66 -15.51 -32.24 1.17
CA GLU A 66 -16.23 -32.10 2.43
C GLU A 66 -16.91 -30.73 2.52
N GLU A 67 -18.14 -30.68 3.03
CA GLU A 67 -18.87 -29.42 3.23
C GLU A 67 -18.62 -28.82 4.61
N TYR A 68 -18.24 -29.66 5.59
CA TYR A 68 -18.08 -29.28 7.00
C TYR A 68 -16.82 -29.83 7.63
N ILE A 69 -16.29 -29.11 8.58
CA ILE A 69 -15.24 -29.55 9.51
C ILE A 69 -15.91 -30.13 10.74
N HIS A 70 -15.81 -31.46 10.90
CA HIS A 70 -16.31 -32.16 12.07
C HIS A 70 -15.23 -32.22 13.16
N PHE A 71 -15.65 -32.32 14.43
CA PHE A 71 -14.75 -32.39 15.58
C PHE A 71 -13.71 -31.27 15.67
N TYR A 72 -14.05 -30.09 15.21
CA TYR A 72 -13.16 -28.91 15.16
C TYR A 72 -12.50 -28.58 16.51
N ASN A 73 -13.17 -28.91 17.64
CA ASN A 73 -12.60 -28.75 18.98
C ASN A 73 -11.30 -29.53 19.22
N SER A 74 -11.03 -30.57 18.42
CA SER A 74 -9.76 -31.34 18.47
C SER A 74 -8.68 -30.75 17.56
N ILE A 75 -9.07 -29.96 16.60
CA ILE A 75 -8.19 -29.36 15.57
C ILE A 75 -7.65 -28.01 16.04
N ILE A 76 -8.51 -27.20 16.65
CA ILE A 76 -8.16 -25.85 17.12
C ILE A 76 -6.89 -25.86 17.98
N PRO A 77 -6.72 -26.71 19.01
CA PRO A 77 -5.49 -26.70 19.80
C PRO A 77 -4.23 -27.07 19.02
N ARG A 78 -4.36 -27.80 17.90
CA ARG A 78 -3.22 -28.13 17.03
C ARG A 78 -2.82 -26.93 16.17
N ILE A 79 -3.81 -26.15 15.70
CA ILE A 79 -3.58 -24.91 14.95
C ILE A 79 -2.98 -23.84 15.88
N GLU A 80 -3.51 -23.70 17.09
CA GLU A 80 -2.98 -22.78 18.11
C GLU A 80 -1.54 -23.11 18.55
N GLY A 81 -1.11 -24.36 18.35
CA GLY A 81 0.27 -24.78 18.58
C GLY A 81 1.25 -24.42 17.47
N ILE A 82 0.79 -23.90 16.34
CA ILE A 82 1.65 -23.45 15.24
C ILE A 82 2.27 -22.10 15.62
N GLU A 83 3.58 -21.98 15.37
CA GLU A 83 4.32 -20.74 15.67
C GLU A 83 3.74 -19.57 14.85
N GLY A 84 3.45 -18.46 15.52
CA GLY A 84 2.89 -17.25 14.91
C GLY A 84 1.37 -17.15 14.99
N VAL A 85 0.64 -18.20 15.35
CA VAL A 85 -0.82 -18.13 15.58
C VAL A 85 -1.10 -17.49 16.93
N VAL A 86 -1.94 -16.45 16.96
CA VAL A 86 -2.29 -15.71 18.18
C VAL A 86 -3.79 -15.80 18.51
N GLY A 87 -4.64 -16.16 17.55
CA GLY A 87 -6.06 -16.34 17.74
C GLY A 87 -6.67 -17.28 16.73
N THR A 88 -7.73 -17.99 17.14
CA THR A 88 -8.52 -18.85 16.25
C THR A 88 -10.00 -18.69 16.56
N SER A 89 -10.83 -18.57 15.52
CA SER A 89 -12.28 -18.51 15.64
C SER A 89 -12.95 -19.55 14.74
N PRO A 90 -13.65 -20.54 15.32
CA PRO A 90 -14.51 -21.42 14.55
C PRO A 90 -15.78 -20.68 14.12
N ALA A 91 -16.11 -20.78 12.84
CA ALA A 91 -17.29 -20.15 12.28
C ALA A 91 -18.08 -21.08 11.36
N LEU A 92 -19.36 -20.80 11.24
CA LEU A 92 -20.25 -21.42 10.26
C LEU A 92 -20.80 -20.34 9.35
N ASP A 93 -20.27 -20.26 8.15
CA ASP A 93 -20.68 -19.33 7.11
C ASP A 93 -21.77 -19.97 6.25
N GLY A 94 -22.83 -19.22 5.96
CA GLY A 94 -23.86 -19.64 5.05
C GLY A 94 -24.64 -18.47 4.48
N GLU A 95 -25.25 -18.70 3.32
CA GLU A 95 -26.14 -17.71 2.73
C GLU A 95 -27.46 -17.65 3.50
N ALA A 96 -28.00 -16.45 3.65
CA ALA A 96 -29.31 -16.22 4.22
C ALA A 96 -30.01 -15.06 3.53
N THR A 97 -31.32 -15.04 3.62
CA THR A 97 -32.16 -13.95 3.10
C THR A 97 -32.83 -13.28 4.27
N LEU A 98 -32.46 -12.03 4.52
CA LEU A 98 -33.13 -11.18 5.51
C LEU A 98 -34.37 -10.55 4.89
N GLN A 99 -35.45 -10.59 5.62
CA GLN A 99 -36.72 -9.95 5.22
C GLN A 99 -37.26 -9.08 6.34
N TYR A 100 -37.54 -7.84 6.00
CA TYR A 100 -38.22 -6.87 6.88
C TYR A 100 -39.30 -6.11 6.11
N LYS A 101 -40.54 -6.22 6.51
CA LYS A 101 -41.68 -5.68 5.77
C LYS A 101 -41.72 -6.20 4.31
N GLU A 102 -41.56 -5.30 3.32
CA GLU A 102 -41.56 -5.63 1.93
C GLU A 102 -40.11 -5.73 1.32
N GLN A 103 -39.09 -5.43 2.11
CA GLN A 103 -37.70 -5.44 1.70
C GLN A 103 -37.07 -6.81 1.98
N THR A 104 -36.21 -7.22 1.08
CA THR A 104 -35.54 -8.52 1.12
C THR A 104 -34.10 -8.37 0.63
N LEU A 105 -33.12 -8.79 1.42
CA LEU A 105 -31.70 -8.73 1.11
C LEU A 105 -31.05 -10.10 1.31
N ASN A 106 -30.15 -10.45 0.38
CA ASN A 106 -29.32 -11.64 0.53
C ASN A 106 -28.03 -11.26 1.26
N VAL A 107 -27.69 -12.05 2.28
CA VAL A 107 -26.55 -11.79 3.14
C VAL A 107 -25.74 -13.08 3.38
N LEU A 108 -24.50 -12.91 3.79
CA LEU A 108 -23.70 -13.96 4.38
C LEU A 108 -23.92 -13.96 5.90
N MET A 109 -24.54 -15.00 6.42
CA MET A 109 -24.76 -15.14 7.87
C MET A 109 -23.65 -16.03 8.46
N ARG A 110 -22.83 -15.40 9.30
CA ARG A 110 -21.73 -16.05 10.00
C ARG A 110 -22.11 -16.38 11.43
N GLY A 111 -22.14 -17.66 11.75
CA GLY A 111 -22.29 -18.15 13.12
C GLY A 111 -20.95 -18.18 13.82
N ILE A 112 -20.79 -17.48 14.94
CA ILE A 112 -19.52 -17.28 15.63
C ILE A 112 -19.59 -17.62 17.12
N GLU A 113 -18.42 -17.86 17.73
CA GLU A 113 -18.19 -17.72 19.15
C GLU A 113 -17.67 -16.29 19.41
N PRO A 114 -18.49 -15.36 19.95
CA PRO A 114 -18.16 -13.92 19.97
C PRO A 114 -16.80 -13.58 20.58
N GLU A 115 -16.42 -14.24 21.68
CA GLU A 115 -15.12 -14.01 22.33
C GLU A 115 -13.93 -14.41 21.45
N LYS A 116 -14.08 -15.50 20.69
CA LYS A 116 -13.03 -15.96 19.78
C LYS A 116 -12.96 -15.15 18.50
N GLU A 117 -14.13 -14.83 17.93
CA GLU A 117 -14.17 -13.99 16.71
C GLU A 117 -13.58 -12.61 17.00
N ASP A 118 -13.90 -12.02 18.13
CA ASP A 118 -13.35 -10.73 18.54
C ASP A 118 -11.82 -10.76 18.72
N SER A 119 -11.27 -11.90 19.14
CA SER A 119 -9.80 -12.08 19.22
C SER A 119 -9.12 -12.16 17.86
N VAL A 120 -9.88 -12.41 16.77
CA VAL A 120 -9.36 -12.53 15.40
C VAL A 120 -9.63 -11.27 14.59
N SER A 121 -10.85 -10.75 14.61
CA SER A 121 -11.34 -9.66 13.75
C SER A 121 -11.57 -8.34 14.48
N HIS A 122 -11.48 -8.29 15.82
CA HIS A 122 -11.73 -7.09 16.64
C HIS A 122 -13.07 -6.41 16.40
N ILE A 123 -14.09 -7.19 15.97
CA ILE A 123 -15.41 -6.66 15.60
C ILE A 123 -16.10 -5.90 16.73
N SER A 124 -15.74 -6.11 17.98
CA SER A 124 -16.29 -5.35 19.12
C SER A 124 -15.88 -3.87 19.10
N GLU A 125 -14.74 -3.54 18.46
CA GLU A 125 -14.26 -2.16 18.32
C GLU A 125 -15.03 -1.40 17.22
N ASP A 126 -15.58 -2.13 16.23
CA ASP A 126 -16.34 -1.60 15.11
C ASP A 126 -17.85 -1.50 15.40
N MET A 127 -18.30 -1.83 16.62
CA MET A 127 -19.70 -1.72 16.99
C MET A 127 -20.14 -0.27 17.14
N ILE A 128 -21.10 0.20 16.30
CA ILE A 128 -21.69 1.54 16.40
C ILE A 128 -22.77 1.56 17.46
N GLU A 129 -23.64 0.55 17.44
CA GLU A 129 -24.75 0.44 18.39
C GLU A 129 -24.88 -0.99 18.90
N GLY A 130 -25.25 -1.16 20.16
CA GLY A 130 -25.48 -2.47 20.75
C GLY A 130 -24.26 -3.12 21.33
N ASP A 131 -24.20 -4.48 21.29
CA ASP A 131 -23.11 -5.25 21.87
C ASP A 131 -23.05 -6.64 21.25
N LEU A 132 -21.88 -7.01 20.72
CA LEU A 132 -21.57 -8.32 20.11
C LEU A 132 -21.79 -9.46 21.10
N TYR A 133 -21.43 -9.26 22.38
CA TYR A 133 -21.49 -10.31 23.39
C TYR A 133 -22.92 -10.68 23.82
N LYS A 134 -23.94 -9.92 23.39
CA LYS A 134 -25.35 -10.33 23.56
C LYS A 134 -25.68 -11.61 22.80
N LEU A 135 -24.93 -11.93 21.76
CA LEU A 135 -25.05 -13.20 21.01
C LEU A 135 -24.79 -14.43 21.89
N ILE A 136 -24.00 -14.30 22.98
CA ILE A 136 -23.67 -15.41 23.90
C ILE A 136 -24.89 -15.83 24.70
N HIS A 137 -25.68 -14.87 25.14
CA HIS A 137 -26.72 -15.07 26.16
C HIS A 137 -28.12 -15.19 25.57
N SER A 138 -28.30 -14.79 24.30
CA SER A 138 -29.62 -14.73 23.67
C SER A 138 -29.66 -15.67 22.46
N LYS A 139 -30.81 -16.37 22.31
CA LYS A 139 -31.05 -17.19 21.12
C LYS A 139 -31.74 -16.35 20.03
N ASN A 140 -31.50 -16.67 18.80
CA ASN A 140 -32.09 -16.01 17.64
C ASN A 140 -31.88 -14.48 17.68
N THR A 141 -30.65 -14.10 17.93
CA THR A 141 -30.20 -12.70 17.86
C THR A 141 -29.18 -12.57 16.72
N ILE A 142 -29.13 -11.36 16.14
CA ILE A 142 -28.29 -11.05 14.99
C ILE A 142 -27.64 -9.68 15.19
N VAL A 143 -26.40 -9.55 14.71
CA VAL A 143 -25.66 -8.31 14.55
C VAL A 143 -25.51 -8.08 13.05
N ILE A 144 -25.80 -6.89 12.55
CA ILE A 144 -25.83 -6.56 11.13
C ILE A 144 -24.93 -5.37 10.84
N GLY A 145 -24.43 -5.26 9.60
CA GLY A 145 -23.71 -4.08 9.16
C GLY A 145 -24.59 -2.84 9.08
N ASP A 146 -24.00 -1.66 9.22
CA ASP A 146 -24.70 -0.38 9.16
C ASP A 146 -25.38 -0.16 7.81
N SER A 147 -24.69 -0.46 6.71
CA SER A 147 -25.27 -0.41 5.37
C SER A 147 -26.53 -1.26 5.23
N LEU A 148 -26.54 -2.48 5.80
CA LEU A 148 -27.74 -3.34 5.81
C LEU A 148 -28.84 -2.77 6.68
N ALA A 149 -28.49 -2.15 7.82
CA ALA A 149 -29.45 -1.53 8.71
C ALA A 149 -30.13 -0.31 8.05
N GLU A 150 -29.36 0.50 7.33
CA GLU A 150 -29.88 1.64 6.56
C GLU A 150 -30.78 1.18 5.40
N GLU A 151 -30.33 0.17 4.61
CA GLU A 151 -31.09 -0.33 3.46
C GLU A 151 -32.42 -0.95 3.88
N LEU A 152 -32.46 -1.68 5.00
CA LEU A 152 -33.70 -2.28 5.53
C LEU A 152 -34.55 -1.32 6.37
N ASP A 153 -34.07 -0.11 6.69
CA ASP A 153 -34.69 0.85 7.61
C ASP A 153 -35.05 0.20 8.97
N VAL A 154 -34.06 -0.46 9.59
CA VAL A 154 -34.21 -1.20 10.84
C VAL A 154 -33.31 -0.64 11.94
N LYS A 155 -33.67 -0.97 13.21
CA LYS A 155 -32.96 -0.53 14.42
C LYS A 155 -32.80 -1.67 15.41
N ILE A 156 -31.94 -1.48 16.40
CA ILE A 156 -31.80 -2.42 17.52
C ILE A 156 -33.16 -2.69 18.15
N GLY A 157 -33.45 -3.98 18.37
CA GLY A 157 -34.70 -4.48 18.90
C GLY A 157 -35.74 -4.87 17.85
N ASP A 158 -35.55 -4.47 16.57
CA ASP A 158 -36.41 -4.94 15.48
C ASP A 158 -36.19 -6.43 15.21
N LYS A 159 -37.18 -7.09 14.66
CA LYS A 159 -37.15 -8.52 14.33
C LYS A 159 -37.16 -8.72 12.83
N LEU A 160 -36.10 -9.39 12.34
CA LEU A 160 -35.98 -9.79 10.97
C LEU A 160 -36.44 -11.24 10.77
N SER A 161 -37.12 -11.52 9.67
CA SER A 161 -37.30 -12.89 9.22
C SER A 161 -36.09 -13.33 8.42
N VAL A 162 -35.48 -14.42 8.82
CA VAL A 162 -34.30 -15.00 8.16
C VAL A 162 -34.72 -16.29 7.49
N ASN A 163 -34.48 -16.39 6.20
CA ASN A 163 -34.87 -17.53 5.39
C ASN A 163 -33.70 -18.03 4.56
N PHE A 164 -33.72 -19.34 4.22
CA PHE A 164 -32.87 -19.95 3.22
C PHE A 164 -33.55 -21.22 2.69
N PRO A 165 -33.38 -21.61 1.42
CA PRO A 165 -34.13 -22.71 0.83
C PRO A 165 -34.06 -24.05 1.57
N THR A 166 -32.94 -24.33 2.22
CA THR A 166 -32.69 -25.58 2.97
C THR A 166 -32.75 -25.41 4.47
N ALA A 167 -32.93 -24.17 4.99
CA ALA A 167 -32.95 -23.87 6.40
C ALA A 167 -34.37 -23.65 6.94
N ASN A 168 -34.55 -23.80 8.23
CA ASN A 168 -35.82 -23.50 8.89
C ASN A 168 -36.00 -21.98 9.03
N PRO A 169 -37.11 -21.38 8.49
CA PRO A 169 -37.36 -19.96 8.67
C PRO A 169 -37.37 -19.59 10.15
N ALA A 170 -36.62 -18.56 10.50
CA ALA A 170 -36.53 -18.09 11.88
C ALA A 170 -36.62 -16.57 11.99
N SER A 171 -37.06 -16.08 13.15
CA SER A 171 -37.08 -14.64 13.44
C SER A 171 -35.93 -14.32 14.36
N TYR A 172 -35.13 -13.32 13.99
CA TYR A 172 -33.96 -12.87 14.73
C TYR A 172 -34.17 -11.44 15.20
N GLU A 173 -33.78 -11.14 16.43
CA GLU A 173 -33.80 -9.80 16.99
C GLU A 173 -32.42 -9.15 16.76
N ILE A 174 -32.42 -7.91 16.26
CA ILE A 174 -31.18 -7.12 16.07
C ILE A 174 -30.67 -6.67 17.43
N VAL A 175 -29.45 -7.08 17.81
CA VAL A 175 -28.86 -6.75 19.12
C VAL A 175 -27.62 -5.86 18.99
N GLY A 176 -27.15 -5.62 17.76
CA GLY A 176 -26.03 -4.75 17.47
C GLY A 176 -25.95 -4.38 16.00
N ILE A 177 -25.32 -3.25 15.73
CA ILE A 177 -24.97 -2.73 14.40
C ILE A 177 -23.50 -2.41 14.42
N PHE A 178 -22.77 -2.83 13.39
CA PHE A 178 -21.33 -2.60 13.24
C PHE A 178 -21.02 -1.88 11.92
N ASP A 179 -19.88 -1.18 11.88
CA ASP A 179 -19.32 -0.53 10.70
C ASP A 179 -17.81 -0.74 10.70
N THR A 180 -17.33 -1.59 9.79
CA THR A 180 -15.90 -1.84 9.60
C THR A 180 -15.27 -0.87 8.60
N GLY A 181 -16.07 -0.02 7.97
CA GLY A 181 -15.66 0.84 6.86
C GLY A 181 -15.29 0.07 5.59
N THR A 182 -15.71 -1.20 5.49
CA THR A 182 -15.42 -2.06 4.34
C THR A 182 -16.71 -2.53 3.64
N PRO A 183 -16.66 -2.98 2.37
CA PRO A 183 -17.82 -3.54 1.69
C PRO A 183 -18.42 -4.80 2.36
N ALA A 184 -17.76 -5.36 3.36
CA ALA A 184 -18.32 -6.46 4.15
C ALA A 184 -19.60 -6.06 4.88
N ASP A 185 -19.74 -4.78 5.27
CA ASP A 185 -20.89 -4.23 5.96
C ASP A 185 -22.18 -4.29 5.13
N ASP A 186 -22.03 -4.40 3.80
CA ASP A 186 -23.15 -4.53 2.87
C ASP A 186 -23.78 -5.93 2.84
N ILE A 187 -23.04 -6.97 3.29
CA ILE A 187 -23.46 -8.37 3.13
C ILE A 187 -23.28 -9.24 4.36
N LEU A 188 -22.42 -8.88 5.30
CA LEU A 188 -22.06 -9.73 6.43
C LEU A 188 -22.97 -9.49 7.63
N THR A 189 -23.38 -10.60 8.26
CA THR A 189 -24.15 -10.57 9.51
C THR A 189 -23.63 -11.62 10.47
N TYR A 190 -23.69 -11.34 11.76
CA TYR A 190 -23.21 -12.27 12.79
C TYR A 190 -24.36 -12.79 13.66
N THR A 191 -24.30 -14.09 13.97
CA THR A 191 -25.15 -14.73 14.97
C THR A 191 -24.31 -15.66 15.83
N SER A 192 -24.86 -16.23 16.91
CA SER A 192 -24.11 -17.21 17.67
C SER A 192 -23.92 -18.50 16.87
N LEU A 193 -22.76 -19.17 17.01
CA LEU A 193 -22.45 -20.42 16.31
C LEU A 193 -23.56 -21.47 16.49
N LYS A 194 -24.07 -21.63 17.70
CA LYS A 194 -25.18 -22.55 17.99
C LYS A 194 -26.48 -22.19 17.27
N THR A 195 -26.74 -20.90 17.09
CA THR A 195 -27.93 -20.43 16.36
C THR A 195 -27.79 -20.72 14.88
N ALA A 196 -26.61 -20.49 14.29
CA ALA A 196 -26.32 -20.80 12.88
C ALA A 196 -26.37 -22.33 12.64
N GLN A 197 -25.77 -23.13 13.51
CA GLN A 197 -25.81 -24.60 13.44
C GLN A 197 -27.26 -25.13 13.48
N ALA A 198 -28.10 -24.57 14.33
CA ALA A 198 -29.52 -24.93 14.36
C ALA A 198 -30.31 -24.45 13.14
N PHE A 199 -29.94 -23.30 12.57
CA PHE A 199 -30.56 -22.75 11.36
C PHE A 199 -30.26 -23.60 10.13
N TYR A 200 -28.99 -23.97 9.93
CA TYR A 200 -28.51 -24.74 8.76
C TYR A 200 -28.63 -26.27 8.96
N ASP A 201 -29.05 -26.73 10.13
CA ASP A 201 -29.13 -28.17 10.50
C ASP A 201 -27.78 -28.92 10.35
N SER A 202 -26.66 -28.22 10.62
CA SER A 202 -25.28 -28.74 10.47
C SER A 202 -24.81 -29.58 11.66
N GLY A 203 -25.62 -29.77 12.68
CA GLY A 203 -25.23 -30.43 13.92
C GLY A 203 -24.18 -29.64 14.69
N ASP A 204 -23.08 -30.31 15.11
CA ASP A 204 -21.94 -29.64 15.79
C ASP A 204 -20.75 -29.53 14.82
N ALA A 205 -21.01 -29.03 13.62
CA ALA A 205 -20.00 -28.82 12.58
C ALA A 205 -19.84 -27.34 12.24
N ILE A 206 -18.69 -27.01 11.67
CA ILE A 206 -18.35 -25.68 11.15
C ILE A 206 -17.84 -25.85 9.72
N ASN A 207 -17.69 -24.75 8.98
CA ASN A 207 -17.07 -24.79 7.66
C ASN A 207 -15.91 -23.82 7.50
N VAL A 208 -15.62 -23.02 8.53
CA VAL A 208 -14.52 -22.05 8.51
C VAL A 208 -13.83 -22.03 9.87
N ILE A 209 -12.48 -21.93 9.86
CA ILE A 209 -11.73 -21.51 11.04
C ILE A 209 -10.92 -20.27 10.63
N ASN A 210 -11.26 -19.13 11.20
CA ASN A 210 -10.53 -17.89 11.04
C ASN A 210 -9.33 -17.86 11.97
N ILE A 211 -8.18 -17.42 11.47
CA ILE A 211 -6.92 -17.42 12.22
C ILE A 211 -6.27 -16.03 12.15
N ARG A 212 -5.84 -15.53 13.30
CA ARG A 212 -5.01 -14.35 13.43
C ARG A 212 -3.57 -14.75 13.67
N LEU A 213 -2.64 -14.11 12.96
CA LEU A 213 -1.21 -14.27 13.11
C LEU A 213 -0.60 -13.05 13.83
N ALA A 214 0.51 -13.25 14.52
CA ALA A 214 1.32 -12.16 15.07
C ALA A 214 1.98 -11.31 13.97
N ASP A 215 2.29 -11.92 12.82
CA ASP A 215 2.77 -11.25 11.61
C ASP A 215 1.95 -11.75 10.41
N TYR A 216 1.13 -10.89 9.85
CA TYR A 216 0.28 -11.20 8.70
C TYR A 216 1.06 -11.56 7.42
N ASN A 217 2.37 -11.25 7.36
CA ASN A 217 3.22 -11.63 6.24
C ASN A 217 3.60 -13.12 6.25
N GLU A 218 3.36 -13.84 7.34
CA GLU A 218 3.60 -15.29 7.45
C GLU A 218 2.40 -16.14 7.01
N ASP A 219 1.34 -15.52 6.46
CA ASP A 219 0.08 -16.18 6.05
C ASP A 219 0.30 -17.45 5.22
N LYS A 220 1.11 -17.37 4.15
CA LYS A 220 1.40 -18.52 3.26
C LYS A 220 2.20 -19.64 3.94
N LYS A 221 3.05 -19.30 4.90
CA LYS A 221 3.83 -20.28 5.64
C LYS A 221 2.91 -21.07 6.56
N VAL A 222 2.08 -20.37 7.33
CA VAL A 222 1.14 -20.99 8.27
C VAL A 222 0.05 -21.76 7.52
N ALA A 223 -0.48 -21.23 6.41
CA ALA A 223 -1.44 -21.95 5.57
C ALA A 223 -0.90 -23.32 5.13
N LYS A 224 0.35 -23.39 4.63
CA LYS A 224 0.98 -24.66 4.25
C LYS A 224 1.18 -25.64 5.42
N GLU A 225 1.45 -25.14 6.62
CA GLU A 225 1.55 -26.00 7.82
C GLU A 225 0.19 -26.61 8.18
N ILE A 226 -0.90 -25.85 7.97
CA ILE A 226 -2.27 -26.33 8.19
C ILE A 226 -2.71 -27.29 7.09
N GLU A 227 -2.36 -27.05 5.83
CA GLU A 227 -2.60 -27.98 4.72
C GLU A 227 -1.96 -29.36 4.99
N ALA A 228 -0.79 -29.39 5.62
CA ALA A 228 -0.14 -30.64 6.03
C ALA A 228 -0.92 -31.42 7.10
N LEU A 229 -1.91 -30.80 7.76
CA LEU A 229 -2.84 -31.44 8.68
C LEU A 229 -4.05 -32.08 7.96
N GLY A 230 -4.20 -31.85 6.64
CA GLY A 230 -5.26 -32.44 5.80
C GLY A 230 -6.47 -31.53 5.59
N TYR A 231 -6.35 -30.22 5.79
CA TYR A 231 -7.38 -29.19 5.54
C TYR A 231 -6.94 -28.31 4.39
N GLU A 232 -7.88 -27.60 3.78
CA GLU A 232 -7.55 -26.50 2.89
C GLU A 232 -7.31 -25.24 3.73
N ALA A 233 -6.25 -24.50 3.42
CA ALA A 233 -5.93 -23.26 4.12
C ALA A 233 -5.41 -22.22 3.13
N SER A 234 -5.98 -21.04 3.18
CA SER A 234 -5.60 -19.93 2.31
C SER A 234 -5.22 -18.72 3.16
N GLY A 235 -4.07 -18.10 2.83
CA GLY A 235 -3.67 -16.84 3.44
C GLY A 235 -4.52 -15.67 2.95
N TRP A 236 -4.53 -14.56 3.69
CA TRP A 236 -5.26 -13.36 3.30
C TRP A 236 -4.81 -12.83 1.93
N THR A 237 -3.55 -13.04 1.56
CA THR A 237 -3.01 -12.70 0.23
C THR A 237 -3.62 -13.51 -0.92
N GLU A 238 -4.19 -14.68 -0.63
CA GLU A 238 -4.86 -15.55 -1.60
C GLU A 238 -6.38 -15.35 -1.59
N THR A 239 -6.95 -15.08 -0.43
CA THR A 239 -8.39 -14.83 -0.27
C THR A 239 -8.80 -13.44 -0.73
N ASN A 240 -7.88 -12.46 -0.71
CA ASN A 240 -8.15 -11.07 -1.11
C ASN A 240 -7.18 -10.57 -2.21
N PRO A 241 -7.14 -11.21 -3.39
CA PRO A 241 -6.22 -10.86 -4.47
C PRO A 241 -6.46 -9.45 -5.03
N GLU A 242 -7.67 -8.91 -4.93
CA GLU A 242 -8.03 -7.56 -5.37
C GLU A 242 -7.31 -6.46 -4.58
N ILE A 243 -7.07 -6.65 -3.28
CA ILE A 243 -6.30 -5.71 -2.45
C ILE A 243 -4.87 -5.62 -2.98
N LEU A 244 -4.22 -6.77 -3.17
CA LEU A 244 -2.86 -6.82 -3.70
C LEU A 244 -2.77 -6.29 -5.13
N GLN A 245 -3.78 -6.57 -5.96
CA GLN A 245 -3.84 -6.06 -7.32
C GLN A 245 -3.97 -4.54 -7.34
N THR A 246 -4.81 -3.97 -6.49
CA THR A 246 -4.99 -2.52 -6.35
C THR A 246 -3.67 -1.85 -5.94
N ILE A 247 -3.03 -2.32 -4.86
CA ILE A 247 -1.73 -1.82 -4.41
C ILE A 247 -0.67 -1.91 -5.52
N THR A 248 -0.65 -3.03 -6.25
CA THR A 248 0.31 -3.25 -7.35
C THR A 248 0.08 -2.28 -8.51
N ILE A 249 -1.18 -2.06 -8.91
CA ILE A 249 -1.55 -1.13 -9.98
C ILE A 249 -1.18 0.30 -9.58
N GLU A 250 -1.52 0.72 -8.37
CA GLU A 250 -1.22 2.06 -7.86
C GLU A 250 0.29 2.31 -7.78
N THR A 251 1.04 1.36 -7.19
CA THR A 251 2.50 1.46 -7.09
C THR A 251 3.16 1.50 -8.47
N THR A 252 2.70 0.65 -9.41
CA THR A 252 3.22 0.62 -10.77
C THR A 252 2.93 1.93 -11.50
N SER A 253 1.70 2.45 -11.40
CA SER A 253 1.29 3.71 -12.01
C SER A 253 2.09 4.88 -11.45
N ASN A 254 2.26 4.94 -10.13
CA ASN A 254 3.10 5.95 -9.46
C ASN A 254 4.54 5.90 -9.97
N ASN A 255 5.15 4.72 -10.03
CA ASN A 255 6.53 4.54 -10.50
C ASN A 255 6.71 4.97 -11.96
N ILE A 256 5.74 4.71 -12.83
CA ILE A 256 5.75 5.17 -14.23
C ILE A 256 5.71 6.70 -14.29
N ILE A 257 4.80 7.33 -13.55
CA ILE A 257 4.69 8.80 -13.49
C ILE A 257 6.00 9.41 -12.99
N LEU A 258 6.56 8.88 -11.92
CA LEU A 258 7.83 9.36 -11.34
C LEU A 258 9.01 9.19 -12.32
N ALA A 259 9.08 8.07 -13.04
CA ALA A 259 10.09 7.85 -14.07
C ALA A 259 9.98 8.89 -15.20
N LEU A 260 8.76 9.24 -15.64
CA LEU A 260 8.53 10.28 -16.63
C LEU A 260 8.94 11.68 -16.12
N ILE A 261 8.64 12.00 -14.86
CA ILE A 261 9.04 13.29 -14.25
C ILE A 261 10.58 13.39 -14.21
N LEU A 262 11.28 12.32 -13.79
CA LEU A 262 12.74 12.28 -13.77
C LEU A 262 13.34 12.40 -15.18
N LEU A 263 12.70 11.78 -16.16
CA LEU A 263 13.13 11.87 -17.55
C LEU A 263 13.02 13.31 -18.06
N ILE A 264 11.90 13.98 -17.79
CA ILE A 264 11.70 15.39 -18.16
C ILE A 264 12.77 16.29 -17.48
N ALA A 265 13.01 16.09 -16.18
CA ALA A 265 14.03 16.83 -15.45
C ALA A 265 15.43 16.62 -16.05
N SER A 266 15.75 15.41 -16.49
CA SER A 266 17.02 15.08 -17.13
C SER A 266 17.20 15.79 -18.48
N PHE A 267 16.14 15.97 -19.26
CA PHE A 267 16.20 16.80 -20.49
C PHE A 267 16.54 18.26 -20.17
N GLY A 268 16.08 18.78 -19.05
CA GLY A 268 16.48 20.12 -18.57
C GLY A 268 17.99 20.23 -18.35
N VAL A 269 18.61 19.18 -17.77
CA VAL A 269 20.06 19.12 -17.57
C VAL A 269 20.79 19.04 -18.91
N VAL A 270 20.36 18.17 -19.83
CA VAL A 270 20.94 18.07 -21.18
C VAL A 270 20.89 19.43 -21.90
N SER A 271 19.76 20.11 -21.86
CA SER A 271 19.57 21.42 -22.49
C SER A 271 20.52 22.47 -21.91
N THR A 272 20.61 22.54 -20.57
CA THR A 272 21.50 23.47 -19.88
C THR A 272 22.98 23.19 -20.20
N LEU A 273 23.39 21.91 -20.15
CA LEU A 273 24.77 21.54 -20.47
C LEU A 273 25.11 21.80 -21.94
N ASN A 274 24.20 21.58 -22.88
CA ASN A 274 24.41 21.96 -24.28
C ASN A 274 24.64 23.46 -24.43
N MET A 275 23.86 24.28 -23.73
CA MET A 275 24.06 25.73 -23.71
C MET A 275 25.44 26.10 -23.13
N VAL A 276 25.84 25.46 -22.03
CA VAL A 276 27.16 25.67 -21.41
C VAL A 276 28.29 25.31 -22.38
N VAL A 277 28.17 24.15 -23.07
CA VAL A 277 29.15 23.73 -24.10
C VAL A 277 29.26 24.78 -25.17
N MET A 278 28.16 25.27 -25.74
CA MET A 278 28.17 26.28 -26.82
C MET A 278 28.81 27.61 -26.38
N GLU A 279 28.58 28.04 -25.16
CA GLU A 279 29.17 29.24 -24.61
C GLU A 279 30.64 29.08 -24.21
N LYS A 280 31.08 27.83 -23.97
CA LYS A 280 32.47 27.50 -23.59
C LYS A 280 33.33 26.96 -24.75
N VAL A 281 32.83 27.01 -25.98
CA VAL A 281 33.52 26.47 -27.16
C VAL A 281 34.98 27.01 -27.24
N LYS A 282 35.17 28.30 -27.03
CA LYS A 282 36.50 28.93 -27.06
C LYS A 282 37.43 28.42 -25.95
N GLU A 283 36.93 28.28 -24.72
CA GLU A 283 37.73 27.79 -23.60
C GLU A 283 38.07 26.29 -23.78
N ILE A 284 37.14 25.50 -24.32
CA ILE A 284 37.34 24.09 -24.65
C ILE A 284 38.43 23.99 -25.77
N GLY A 285 38.30 24.79 -26.82
CA GLY A 285 39.29 24.84 -27.92
C GLY A 285 40.70 25.16 -27.43
N VAL A 286 40.86 26.14 -26.53
CA VAL A 286 42.14 26.50 -25.90
C VAL A 286 42.72 25.34 -25.10
N LEU A 287 41.89 24.64 -24.29
CA LEU A 287 42.30 23.49 -23.49
C LEU A 287 42.80 22.34 -24.42
N MET A 288 42.06 22.07 -25.50
CA MET A 288 42.43 21.04 -26.46
C MET A 288 43.71 21.43 -27.26
N ALA A 289 43.86 22.69 -27.61
CA ALA A 289 45.09 23.20 -28.28
C ALA A 289 46.30 23.12 -27.35
N MET A 290 46.16 23.23 -26.05
CA MET A 290 47.19 23.02 -25.05
C MET A 290 47.48 21.53 -24.77
N GLY A 291 46.82 20.60 -25.47
CA GLY A 291 47.07 19.15 -25.38
C GLY A 291 46.13 18.38 -24.49
N ALA A 292 45.03 18.96 -24.03
CA ALA A 292 44.00 18.21 -23.27
C ALA A 292 43.32 17.19 -24.20
N PRO A 293 43.35 15.89 -23.90
CA PRO A 293 42.67 14.89 -24.74
C PRO A 293 41.15 14.97 -24.61
N ALA A 294 40.44 14.59 -25.68
CA ALA A 294 38.97 14.61 -25.74
C ALA A 294 38.29 13.85 -24.57
N SER A 295 38.97 12.80 -24.05
CA SER A 295 38.51 12.03 -22.90
C SER A 295 38.42 12.84 -21.62
N VAL A 296 39.31 13.82 -21.44
CA VAL A 296 39.35 14.73 -20.29
C VAL A 296 38.18 15.71 -20.39
N ILE A 297 37.96 16.31 -21.55
CA ILE A 297 36.81 17.21 -21.77
C ILE A 297 35.51 16.47 -21.51
N ARG A 298 35.36 15.25 -22.01
CA ARG A 298 34.19 14.42 -21.75
C ARG A 298 33.95 14.17 -20.24
N ARG A 299 35.01 13.82 -19.50
CA ARG A 299 34.95 13.58 -18.06
C ARG A 299 34.52 14.84 -17.29
N ILE A 300 35.00 16.02 -17.66
CA ILE A 300 34.63 17.29 -17.02
C ILE A 300 33.10 17.50 -17.08
N PHE A 301 32.50 17.38 -18.27
CA PHE A 301 31.05 17.60 -18.45
C PHE A 301 30.19 16.51 -17.82
N ILE A 302 30.64 15.24 -17.83
CA ILE A 302 29.95 14.17 -17.10
C ILE A 302 29.98 14.41 -15.59
N LEU A 303 31.12 14.84 -15.04
CA LEU A 303 31.23 15.19 -13.63
C LEU A 303 30.36 16.41 -13.27
N GLU A 304 30.33 17.41 -14.16
CA GLU A 304 29.47 18.59 -14.00
C GLU A 304 27.99 18.21 -13.91
N SER A 305 27.54 17.33 -14.80
CA SER A 305 26.18 16.76 -14.79
C SER A 305 25.88 15.99 -13.50
N GLY A 306 26.81 15.12 -13.07
CA GLY A 306 26.65 14.36 -11.83
C GLY A 306 26.57 15.25 -10.58
N ILE A 307 27.39 16.32 -10.53
CA ILE A 307 27.36 17.28 -9.41
C ILE A 307 26.02 18.04 -9.37
N LEU A 308 25.53 18.51 -10.54
CA LEU A 308 24.21 19.16 -10.64
C LEU A 308 23.11 18.20 -10.17
N GLY A 309 23.15 16.94 -10.62
CA GLY A 309 22.23 15.88 -10.21
C GLY A 309 22.26 15.64 -8.70
N LEU A 310 23.46 15.50 -8.13
CA LEU A 310 23.63 15.24 -6.70
C LEU A 310 23.10 16.41 -5.82
N ILE A 311 23.47 17.65 -6.17
CA ILE A 311 23.01 18.83 -5.42
C ILE A 311 21.48 18.94 -5.54
N GLY A 312 20.93 18.77 -6.76
CA GLY A 312 19.48 18.78 -6.99
C GLY A 312 18.75 17.69 -6.23
N ALA A 313 19.30 16.46 -6.21
CA ALA A 313 18.72 15.33 -5.47
C ALA A 313 18.72 15.60 -3.95
N VAL A 314 19.85 16.03 -3.39
CA VAL A 314 19.94 16.30 -1.94
C VAL A 314 19.00 17.43 -1.53
N THR A 315 18.98 18.55 -2.29
CA THR A 315 18.08 19.67 -2.00
C THR A 315 16.61 19.26 -2.17
N GLY A 316 16.28 18.48 -3.20
CA GLY A 316 14.95 17.96 -3.44
C GLY A 316 14.49 16.98 -2.35
N CYS A 317 15.36 16.09 -1.90
CA CYS A 317 15.05 15.19 -0.77
C CYS A 317 14.77 15.96 0.52
N LEU A 318 15.60 16.96 0.84
CA LEU A 318 15.39 17.77 2.06
C LEU A 318 14.07 18.55 2.01
N LEU A 319 13.76 19.17 0.87
CA LEU A 319 12.52 19.91 0.68
C LEU A 319 11.31 18.96 0.65
N GLY A 320 11.42 17.84 -0.06
CA GLY A 320 10.36 16.84 -0.17
C GLY A 320 10.01 16.24 1.20
N THR A 321 11.01 15.84 1.97
CA THR A 321 10.83 15.35 3.34
C THR A 321 10.18 16.39 4.24
N ALA A 322 10.64 17.64 4.21
CA ALA A 322 10.07 18.71 5.02
C ALA A 322 8.59 18.98 4.66
N ILE A 323 8.26 19.00 3.38
CA ILE A 323 6.89 19.22 2.90
C ILE A 323 6.01 18.00 3.26
N ALA A 324 6.48 16.77 3.04
CA ALA A 324 5.74 15.56 3.36
C ALA A 324 5.38 15.50 4.86
N LEU A 325 6.35 15.79 5.75
CA LEU A 325 6.10 15.86 7.20
C LEU A 325 5.11 16.98 7.57
N ALA A 326 5.20 18.14 6.90
CA ALA A 326 4.25 19.24 7.14
C ALA A 326 2.82 18.84 6.74
N ILE A 327 2.64 18.16 5.62
CA ILE A 327 1.33 17.68 5.14
C ILE A 327 0.80 16.58 6.07
N GLY A 328 1.62 15.60 6.45
CA GLY A 328 1.24 14.52 7.38
C GLY A 328 0.87 15.01 8.80
N SER A 329 1.27 16.25 9.14
CA SER A 329 0.90 16.88 10.41
C SER A 329 -0.46 17.61 10.34
N TYR A 330 -1.06 17.71 9.17
CA TYR A 330 -2.31 18.45 8.97
C TYR A 330 -3.51 17.56 9.32
N PRO A 331 -4.39 17.95 10.25
CA PRO A 331 -5.58 17.19 10.57
C PRO A 331 -6.56 17.23 9.39
N VAL A 332 -7.07 16.08 9.01
CA VAL A 332 -8.14 15.95 8.00
C VAL A 332 -9.48 15.91 8.74
N PRO A 333 -10.53 16.60 8.27
CA PRO A 333 -11.85 16.43 8.84
C PRO A 333 -12.27 14.95 8.79
N ALA A 334 -12.72 14.41 9.93
CA ALA A 334 -13.08 13.00 10.09
C ALA A 334 -14.18 12.48 9.14
N GLU A 335 -14.88 13.40 8.45
CA GLU A 335 -15.89 13.10 7.42
C GLU A 335 -15.27 12.54 6.12
N PHE A 336 -13.95 12.62 5.96
CA PHE A 336 -13.22 12.06 4.82
C PHE A 336 -12.50 10.77 5.23
N TYR A 337 -13.07 9.63 4.92
CA TYR A 337 -12.46 8.28 5.03
C TYR A 337 -12.07 7.79 6.44
N GLY A 338 -12.60 8.35 7.54
CA GLY A 338 -12.24 7.90 8.88
C GLY A 338 -10.79 8.15 9.32
N ILE A 339 -9.99 8.82 8.48
CA ILE A 339 -8.55 9.04 8.70
C ILE A 339 -8.37 10.37 9.43
N GLU A 340 -7.80 10.38 10.62
CA GLU A 340 -7.54 11.60 11.40
C GLU A 340 -6.44 12.48 10.80
N LYS A 341 -5.48 11.88 10.09
CA LYS A 341 -4.33 12.54 9.47
C LYS A 341 -3.99 11.90 8.13
N ILE A 342 -3.41 12.67 7.22
CA ILE A 342 -2.90 12.14 5.97
C ILE A 342 -1.74 11.16 6.27
N PRO A 343 -1.83 9.87 5.88
CA PRO A 343 -0.78 8.91 6.14
C PRO A 343 0.47 9.25 5.32
N VAL A 344 1.59 9.48 6.00
CA VAL A 344 2.88 9.82 5.40
C VAL A 344 3.97 9.04 6.08
N ILE A 345 4.60 8.13 5.36
CA ILE A 345 5.74 7.35 5.85
C ILE A 345 6.99 7.66 5.05
N ILE A 346 8.06 8.02 5.76
CA ILE A 346 9.34 8.35 5.16
C ILE A 346 10.33 7.23 5.42
N ASN A 347 10.63 6.47 4.38
CA ASN A 347 11.65 5.43 4.43
C ASN A 347 13.02 6.01 4.02
N ILE A 348 14.00 5.87 4.88
CA ILE A 348 15.39 6.33 4.61
C ILE A 348 15.97 5.59 3.41
N SER A 349 15.63 4.31 3.20
CA SER A 349 16.01 3.52 2.03
C SER A 349 15.58 4.19 0.72
N ASP A 350 14.34 4.69 0.65
CA ASP A 350 13.77 5.31 -0.56
C ASP A 350 14.48 6.63 -0.88
N ILE A 351 14.85 7.40 0.16
CA ILE A 351 15.64 8.62 0.00
C ILE A 351 17.02 8.30 -0.59
N ILE A 352 17.71 7.28 -0.05
CA ILE A 352 19.04 6.87 -0.53
C ILE A 352 18.95 6.36 -1.98
N ILE A 353 17.98 5.50 -2.29
CA ILE A 353 17.74 4.98 -3.64
C ILE A 353 17.47 6.14 -4.59
N THR A 354 16.62 7.09 -4.22
CA THR A 354 16.31 8.28 -5.02
C THR A 354 17.56 9.07 -5.35
N VAL A 355 18.41 9.38 -4.37
CA VAL A 355 19.65 10.13 -4.59
C VAL A 355 20.58 9.39 -5.54
N VAL A 356 20.72 8.08 -5.36
CA VAL A 356 21.58 7.22 -6.22
C VAL A 356 21.05 7.17 -7.65
N VAL A 357 19.74 6.92 -7.82
CA VAL A 357 19.11 6.84 -9.15
C VAL A 357 19.23 8.18 -9.88
N VAL A 358 18.90 9.29 -9.23
CA VAL A 358 18.99 10.63 -9.83
C VAL A 358 20.43 10.99 -10.18
N PHE A 359 21.40 10.64 -9.34
CA PHE A 359 22.82 10.86 -9.64
C PHE A 359 23.25 10.11 -10.91
N PHE A 360 22.98 8.80 -10.99
CA PHE A 360 23.36 8.01 -12.17
C PHE A 360 22.60 8.44 -13.44
N LEU A 361 21.31 8.75 -13.31
CA LEU A 361 20.50 9.23 -14.43
C LEU A 361 21.06 10.54 -14.99
N ASN A 362 21.51 11.47 -14.13
CA ASN A 362 22.14 12.71 -14.57
C ASN A 362 23.54 12.49 -15.16
N LEU A 363 24.33 11.51 -14.67
CA LEU A 363 25.58 11.11 -15.33
C LEU A 363 25.31 10.67 -16.77
N ILE A 364 24.29 9.83 -16.99
CA ILE A 364 23.91 9.34 -18.33
C ILE A 364 23.44 10.52 -19.20
N ALA A 365 22.59 11.39 -18.67
CA ALA A 365 22.10 12.60 -19.37
C ALA A 365 23.24 13.51 -19.80
N GLY A 366 24.30 13.60 -19.00
CA GLY A 366 25.51 14.37 -19.33
C GLY A 366 26.37 13.80 -20.44
N VAL A 367 26.20 12.52 -20.83
CA VAL A 367 27.05 11.88 -21.86
C VAL A 367 26.90 12.55 -23.22
N TYR A 368 25.68 12.88 -23.64
CA TYR A 368 25.43 13.51 -24.95
C TYR A 368 26.13 14.88 -25.08
N PRO A 369 25.90 15.87 -24.18
CA PRO A 369 26.60 17.17 -24.25
C PRO A 369 28.12 17.01 -24.07
N ALA A 370 28.59 16.06 -23.25
CA ALA A 370 30.01 15.78 -23.07
C ALA A 370 30.68 15.24 -24.33
N GLN A 371 30.00 14.38 -25.09
CA GLN A 371 30.50 13.90 -26.38
C GLN A 371 30.58 15.04 -27.40
N ARG A 372 29.58 15.89 -27.45
CA ARG A 372 29.54 17.07 -28.32
C ARG A 372 30.70 18.03 -28.02
N ALA A 373 30.96 18.29 -26.73
CA ALA A 373 32.07 19.12 -26.29
C ALA A 373 33.45 18.53 -26.69
N ALA A 374 33.61 17.20 -26.52
CA ALA A 374 34.83 16.50 -26.83
C ALA A 374 35.10 16.33 -28.33
N GLY A 375 34.08 16.47 -29.17
CA GLY A 375 34.19 16.38 -30.64
C GLY A 375 34.45 17.72 -31.37
N LEU A 376 34.63 18.82 -30.63
CA LEU A 376 34.96 20.13 -31.25
C LEU A 376 36.33 20.12 -31.87
N ASP A 377 36.45 20.74 -33.07
CA ASP A 377 37.76 21.02 -33.67
C ASP A 377 38.38 22.24 -32.95
N PRO A 378 39.61 22.09 -32.41
CA PRO A 378 40.30 23.20 -31.72
C PRO A 378 40.48 24.45 -32.57
N LEU A 379 40.73 24.28 -33.89
CA LEU A 379 40.93 25.42 -34.80
C LEU A 379 39.61 26.17 -35.04
N GLU A 380 38.52 25.45 -35.31
CA GLU A 380 37.19 26.04 -35.46
C GLU A 380 36.72 26.70 -34.19
N ALA A 381 36.91 26.00 -33.03
CA ALA A 381 36.50 26.49 -31.71
C ALA A 381 37.15 27.85 -31.31
N ILE A 382 38.41 28.05 -31.70
CA ILE A 382 39.13 29.31 -31.40
C ILE A 382 38.78 30.41 -32.41
N SER A 383 38.48 30.08 -33.68
CA SER A 383 38.17 31.03 -34.76
C SER A 383 36.71 31.54 -34.74
N THR A 384 35.84 30.85 -34.00
CA THR A 384 34.42 31.25 -33.88
C THR A 384 34.29 32.57 -33.11
N HIS A 385 33.72 33.58 -33.74
CA HIS A 385 33.48 34.92 -33.17
C HIS A 385 32.30 34.96 -32.20
#